data_142034533e39a8e014be5a27e7e0b96e
#
_entry.id   142034533e39a8e014be5a27e7e0b96e
#
_cell.length_a   1.000
_cell.length_b   1.000
_cell.length_c   1.000
_cell.angle_alpha   90.00
_cell.angle_beta   90.00
_cell.angle_gamma   90.00
#
_symmetry.space_group_name_H-M   'P 1'
#
loop_
_entity.id
_entity.type
_entity.pdbx_description
1 polymer ?
#
loop_
_entity_poly.entity_id
_entity_poly.type
_entity_poly.pdbx_seq_one_letter_code
_entity_poly.pdbx_strand_id
1 'polypeptide(L)'
;MATVAFGMGVDRGDVGLVLHLDLPATPEGYLQESGRAGRDGKPAHCQVLFSPGDRTSLGWAMRASVRGSDALEDRRRLDLAQQQLRRMEAVAEGEMCREQALLLAVGELVGPCGRCDRCVESPKRRDWSAQVETLLAHLAEQDGMEMRRLGEHLALHEPGRLDRWTWLARRLVQEELIQESNDGAQRLYLRESGRRFLDSPWPLDYAA
;
A
#
# COMPACT_ATOMS: atom_id res chain seq x y z
N MET A 1 -8.95 14.08 20.77
CA MET A 1 -7.79 13.31 20.33
C MET A 1 -7.73 12.05 21.16
N ALA A 2 -7.62 10.89 20.56
CA ALA A 2 -7.64 9.62 21.28
C ALA A 2 -6.56 8.69 20.70
N THR A 3 -6.05 7.78 21.52
CA THR A 3 -5.11 6.73 21.13
C THR A 3 -5.88 5.46 20.76
N VAL A 4 -5.18 4.40 20.35
CA VAL A 4 -5.76 3.07 20.04
C VAL A 4 -6.68 2.54 21.16
N ALA A 5 -6.44 2.93 22.42
CA ALA A 5 -7.33 2.61 23.54
C ALA A 5 -8.74 3.23 23.40
N PHE A 6 -8.94 4.27 22.62
CA PHE A 6 -10.24 4.82 22.26
C PHE A 6 -11.07 3.82 21.43
N GLY A 7 -10.41 2.85 20.82
CA GLY A 7 -11.04 1.77 20.06
C GLY A 7 -11.88 0.80 20.91
N MET A 8 -11.68 0.72 22.22
CA MET A 8 -12.40 -0.20 23.08
C MET A 8 -13.41 0.57 23.97
N GLY A 9 -14.69 0.51 23.63
CA GLY A 9 -15.77 0.91 24.54
C GLY A 9 -16.34 2.31 24.41
N VAL A 10 -15.94 3.12 23.41
CA VAL A 10 -16.59 4.40 23.16
C VAL A 10 -17.73 4.22 22.16
N ASP A 11 -18.94 4.23 22.68
CA ASP A 11 -20.18 4.20 21.90
C ASP A 11 -20.78 5.62 21.81
N ARG A 12 -20.13 6.49 21.03
CA ARG A 12 -20.66 7.82 20.68
C ARG A 12 -21.24 7.77 19.27
N GLY A 13 -22.50 8.14 19.13
CA GLY A 13 -23.19 8.19 17.86
C GLY A 13 -22.78 9.38 16.98
N ASP A 14 -22.26 10.47 17.59
CA ASP A 14 -22.05 11.79 16.99
C ASP A 14 -20.61 12.03 16.49
N VAL A 15 -19.88 10.99 16.11
CA VAL A 15 -18.52 11.12 15.55
C VAL A 15 -18.62 11.55 14.08
N GLY A 16 -18.31 12.79 13.79
CA GLY A 16 -18.34 13.35 12.42
C GLY A 16 -17.04 13.21 11.64
N LEU A 17 -15.90 12.91 12.32
CA LEU A 17 -14.59 12.72 11.68
C LEU A 17 -13.78 11.64 12.38
N VAL A 18 -13.25 10.71 11.60
CA VAL A 18 -12.18 9.80 12.01
C VAL A 18 -10.94 10.09 11.17
N LEU A 19 -9.86 10.47 11.83
CA LEU A 19 -8.60 10.82 11.20
C LEU A 19 -7.50 9.88 11.69
N HIS A 20 -6.94 9.10 10.78
CA HIS A 20 -5.74 8.31 11.02
C HIS A 20 -4.51 9.13 10.63
N LEU A 21 -3.60 9.37 11.56
CA LEU A 21 -2.38 10.14 11.34
C LEU A 21 -1.27 9.30 10.69
N ASP A 22 -1.40 7.99 10.77
CA ASP A 22 -0.50 7.00 10.16
C ASP A 22 -1.36 5.97 9.42
N LEU A 23 -0.75 5.19 8.52
CA LEU A 23 -1.44 4.12 7.82
C LEU A 23 -1.88 3.02 8.82
N PRO A 24 -3.16 2.64 8.88
CA PRO A 24 -3.59 1.47 9.63
C PRO A 24 -2.89 0.18 9.15
N ALA A 25 -2.55 -0.71 10.06
CA ALA A 25 -1.81 -1.92 9.72
C ALA A 25 -2.63 -2.94 8.89
N THR A 26 -3.96 -2.90 9.03
CA THR A 26 -4.87 -3.84 8.36
C THR A 26 -6.15 -3.16 7.88
N PRO A 27 -6.76 -3.64 6.76
CA PRO A 27 -8.06 -3.16 6.29
C PRO A 27 -9.18 -3.33 7.31
N GLU A 28 -9.18 -4.47 8.03
CA GLU A 28 -10.17 -4.77 9.07
C GLU A 28 -10.07 -3.79 10.24
N GLY A 29 -8.86 -3.47 10.69
CA GLY A 29 -8.61 -2.47 11.73
C GLY A 29 -9.13 -1.11 11.32
N TYR A 30 -8.81 -0.67 10.09
CA TYR A 30 -9.34 0.57 9.54
C TYR A 30 -10.88 0.58 9.51
N LEU A 31 -11.51 -0.49 9.01
CA LEU A 31 -12.99 -0.59 8.94
C LEU A 31 -13.64 -0.53 10.32
N GLN A 32 -13.04 -1.17 11.34
CA GLN A 32 -13.53 -1.11 12.72
C GLN A 32 -13.42 0.30 13.31
N GLU A 33 -12.34 1.00 13.03
CA GLU A 33 -12.11 2.36 13.56
C GLU A 33 -12.94 3.40 12.80
N SER A 34 -12.96 3.35 11.48
CA SER A 34 -13.75 4.24 10.62
C SER A 34 -15.26 4.02 10.78
N GLY A 35 -15.71 2.78 11.03
CA GLY A 35 -17.11 2.42 11.29
C GLY A 35 -17.71 3.03 12.56
N ARG A 36 -16.94 3.81 13.31
CA ARG A 36 -17.44 4.60 14.45
C ARG A 36 -18.01 5.94 14.02
N ALA A 37 -17.67 6.41 12.82
CA ALA A 37 -18.17 7.66 12.26
C ALA A 37 -19.61 7.50 11.75
N GLY A 38 -20.44 8.53 11.97
CA GLY A 38 -21.78 8.63 11.41
C GLY A 38 -22.81 7.63 11.93
N ARG A 39 -22.66 7.07 13.13
CA ARG A 39 -23.65 6.16 13.74
C ARG A 39 -25.01 6.79 13.99
N ASP A 40 -25.07 8.13 14.05
CA ASP A 40 -26.31 8.91 14.16
C ASP A 40 -27.01 9.11 12.80
N GLY A 41 -26.48 8.51 11.72
CA GLY A 41 -27.01 8.63 10.36
C GLY A 41 -26.62 9.93 9.66
N LYS A 42 -25.84 10.81 10.27
CA LYS A 42 -25.35 12.02 9.65
C LYS A 42 -24.11 11.76 8.79
N PRO A 43 -23.84 12.62 7.79
CA PRO A 43 -22.61 12.55 7.02
C PRO A 43 -21.38 12.65 7.92
N ALA A 44 -20.41 11.75 7.69
CA ALA A 44 -19.17 11.72 8.43
C ALA A 44 -17.99 11.51 7.46
N HIS A 45 -16.81 11.96 7.87
CA HIS A 45 -15.59 11.86 7.09
C HIS A 45 -14.61 10.88 7.74
N CYS A 46 -13.98 10.04 6.91
CA CYS A 46 -12.88 9.18 7.33
C CYS A 46 -11.67 9.52 6.48
N GLN A 47 -10.56 9.90 7.10
CA GLN A 47 -9.34 10.31 6.43
C GLN A 47 -8.14 9.52 6.95
N VAL A 48 -7.22 9.20 6.06
CA VAL A 48 -5.91 8.61 6.40
C VAL A 48 -4.85 9.55 5.85
N LEU A 49 -3.93 9.97 6.70
CA LEU A 49 -2.68 10.58 6.26
C LEU A 49 -1.70 9.43 5.98
N PHE A 50 -1.20 9.37 4.78
CA PHE A 50 -0.28 8.32 4.37
C PHE A 50 1.07 8.91 3.99
N SER A 51 2.12 8.30 4.53
CA SER A 51 3.50 8.52 4.16
C SER A 51 4.17 7.19 3.83
N PRO A 52 5.02 7.10 2.79
CA PRO A 52 5.82 5.89 2.53
C PRO A 52 6.67 5.44 3.73
N GLY A 53 7.01 6.36 4.64
CA GLY A 53 7.70 6.08 5.89
C GLY A 53 6.89 5.22 6.88
N ASP A 54 5.55 5.31 6.85
CA ASP A 54 4.65 4.55 7.73
C ASP A 54 4.88 3.05 7.58
N ARG A 55 5.09 2.60 6.35
CA ARG A 55 5.42 1.22 6.03
C ARG A 55 6.66 0.72 6.75
N THR A 56 7.71 1.52 6.77
CA THR A 56 8.96 1.17 7.45
C THR A 56 8.73 1.08 8.96
N SER A 57 8.05 2.06 9.54
CA SER A 57 7.73 2.09 10.97
C SER A 57 6.84 0.92 11.39
N LEU A 58 5.78 0.62 10.64
CA LEU A 58 4.90 -0.52 10.87
C LEU A 58 5.63 -1.85 10.70
N GLY A 59 6.46 -1.99 9.67
CA GLY A 59 7.29 -3.19 9.46
C GLY A 59 8.26 -3.44 10.62
N TRP A 60 8.83 -2.40 11.23
CA TRP A 60 9.63 -2.52 12.44
C TRP A 60 8.79 -2.96 13.66
N ALA A 61 7.63 -2.35 13.86
CA ALA A 61 6.73 -2.70 14.96
C ALA A 61 6.24 -4.15 14.84
N MET A 62 5.90 -4.60 13.64
CA MET A 62 5.49 -5.98 13.36
C MET A 62 6.60 -6.97 13.72
N ARG A 63 7.85 -6.73 13.28
CA ARG A 63 8.98 -7.58 13.62
C ARG A 63 9.28 -7.59 15.13
N ALA A 64 9.13 -6.46 15.79
CA ALA A 64 9.34 -6.37 17.24
C ALA A 64 8.27 -7.12 18.05
N SER A 65 7.03 -7.22 17.52
CA SER A 65 5.91 -7.91 18.19
C SER A 65 5.94 -9.44 18.01
N VAL A 66 6.60 -9.93 16.96
CA VAL A 66 6.73 -11.37 16.67
C VAL A 66 7.98 -11.91 17.35
N ARG A 67 7.88 -12.28 18.63
CA ARG A 67 8.93 -12.92 19.42
C ARG A 67 8.35 -14.12 20.16
N GLY A 68 8.09 -15.20 19.40
CA GLY A 68 7.61 -16.45 19.91
C GLY A 68 8.75 -17.47 20.16
N SER A 69 8.38 -18.62 20.66
CA SER A 69 9.28 -19.77 20.81
C SER A 69 9.43 -20.61 19.54
N ASP A 70 8.56 -20.39 18.53
CA ASP A 70 8.54 -21.12 17.25
C ASP A 70 8.84 -20.19 16.08
N ALA A 71 10.04 -20.31 15.52
CA ALA A 71 10.51 -19.50 14.41
C ALA A 71 9.67 -19.67 13.11
N LEU A 72 9.04 -20.82 12.90
CA LEU A 72 8.20 -21.06 11.74
C LEU A 72 6.86 -20.35 11.86
N GLU A 73 6.26 -20.39 13.04
CA GLU A 73 5.01 -19.69 13.33
C GLU A 73 5.22 -18.18 13.33
N ASP A 74 6.31 -17.69 13.89
CA ASP A 74 6.70 -16.29 13.87
C ASP A 74 6.86 -15.77 12.43
N ARG A 75 7.50 -16.55 11.55
CA ARG A 75 7.61 -16.21 10.13
C ARG A 75 6.26 -16.12 9.44
N ARG A 76 5.35 -17.09 9.67
CA ARG A 76 4.00 -17.07 9.09
C ARG A 76 3.20 -15.85 9.55
N ARG A 77 3.28 -15.50 10.83
CA ARG A 77 2.61 -14.32 11.40
C ARG A 77 3.13 -13.03 10.75
N LEU A 78 4.45 -12.93 10.58
CA LEU A 78 5.06 -11.79 9.92
C LEU A 78 4.65 -11.68 8.45
N ASP A 79 4.64 -12.80 7.71
CA ASP A 79 4.20 -12.84 6.31
C ASP A 79 2.75 -12.37 6.16
N LEU A 80 1.84 -12.83 7.02
CA LEU A 80 0.44 -12.40 7.04
C LEU A 80 0.32 -10.90 7.36
N ALA A 81 1.02 -10.43 8.37
CA ALA A 81 1.00 -9.00 8.76
C ALA A 81 1.50 -8.10 7.62
N GLN A 82 2.54 -8.51 6.91
CA GLN A 82 3.05 -7.77 5.77
C GLN A 82 2.10 -7.81 4.56
N GLN A 83 1.40 -8.92 4.34
CA GLN A 83 0.35 -8.99 3.31
C GLN A 83 -0.79 -8.02 3.62
N GLN A 84 -1.23 -7.93 4.86
CA GLN A 84 -2.28 -6.99 5.28
C GLN A 84 -1.82 -5.53 5.09
N LEU A 85 -0.58 -5.22 5.48
CA LEU A 85 -0.01 -3.89 5.27
C LEU A 85 0.03 -3.52 3.79
N ARG A 86 0.45 -4.43 2.90
CA ARG A 86 0.42 -4.19 1.44
C ARG A 86 -0.99 -3.95 0.90
N ARG A 87 -2.01 -4.63 1.44
CA ARG A 87 -3.40 -4.36 1.08
C ARG A 87 -3.82 -2.94 1.49
N MET A 88 -3.43 -2.50 2.69
CA MET A 88 -3.70 -1.11 3.12
C MET A 88 -2.94 -0.08 2.27
N GLU A 89 -1.71 -0.35 1.89
CA GLU A 89 -0.98 0.51 0.95
C GLU A 89 -1.68 0.59 -0.41
N ALA A 90 -2.17 -0.53 -0.93
CA ALA A 90 -2.93 -0.54 -2.18
C ALA A 90 -4.24 0.26 -2.07
N VAL A 91 -4.86 0.30 -0.90
CA VAL A 91 -6.00 1.20 -0.64
C VAL A 91 -5.54 2.66 -0.63
N ALA A 92 -4.41 2.98 0.01
CA ALA A 92 -3.95 4.37 0.18
C ALA A 92 -3.33 4.96 -1.11
N GLU A 93 -2.52 4.20 -1.84
CA GLU A 93 -1.84 4.67 -3.06
C GLU A 93 -2.57 4.29 -4.36
N GLY A 94 -3.40 3.23 -4.33
CA GLY A 94 -4.07 2.70 -5.51
C GLY A 94 -5.05 3.66 -6.18
N GLU A 95 -5.45 3.32 -7.39
CA GLU A 95 -6.37 4.11 -8.23
C GLU A 95 -7.83 3.69 -8.07
N MET A 96 -8.07 2.53 -7.47
CA MET A 96 -9.41 2.01 -7.21
C MET A 96 -10.18 2.90 -6.23
N CYS A 97 -11.50 2.91 -6.31
CA CYS A 97 -12.36 3.50 -5.29
C CYS A 97 -11.94 3.01 -3.90
N ARG A 98 -11.78 3.92 -2.93
CA ARG A 98 -11.30 3.59 -1.57
C ARG A 98 -12.16 2.55 -0.88
N GLU A 99 -13.47 2.73 -0.93
CA GLU A 99 -14.43 1.79 -0.34
C GLU A 99 -14.39 0.43 -1.04
N GLN A 100 -14.33 0.42 -2.37
CA GLN A 100 -14.21 -0.80 -3.15
C GLN A 100 -12.92 -1.56 -2.83
N ALA A 101 -11.78 -0.86 -2.76
CA ALA A 101 -10.49 -1.47 -2.42
C ALA A 101 -10.46 -2.05 -0.99
N LEU A 102 -11.05 -1.32 -0.03
CA LEU A 102 -11.16 -1.78 1.36
C LEU A 102 -12.04 -3.03 1.49
N LEU A 103 -13.22 -3.02 0.88
CA LEU A 103 -14.15 -4.15 0.96
C LEU A 103 -13.63 -5.36 0.20
N LEU A 104 -12.97 -5.16 -0.96
CA LEU A 104 -12.28 -6.23 -1.67
C LEU A 104 -11.16 -6.86 -0.81
N ALA A 105 -10.43 -6.05 -0.04
CA ALA A 105 -9.38 -6.56 0.84
C ALA A 105 -9.90 -7.47 1.96
N VAL A 106 -11.17 -7.33 2.35
CA VAL A 106 -11.84 -8.21 3.33
C VAL A 106 -12.76 -9.25 2.67
N GLY A 107 -12.69 -9.39 1.35
CA GLY A 107 -13.38 -10.44 0.59
C GLY A 107 -14.77 -10.05 0.09
N GLU A 108 -15.16 -8.77 0.16
CA GLU A 108 -16.46 -8.29 -0.33
C GLU A 108 -16.31 -7.58 -1.69
N LEU A 109 -17.18 -7.94 -2.64
CA LEU A 109 -17.22 -7.34 -3.98
C LEU A 109 -18.32 -6.29 -4.04
N VAL A 110 -17.92 -5.04 -4.25
CA VAL A 110 -18.84 -3.90 -4.40
C VAL A 110 -18.41 -3.01 -5.57
N GLY A 111 -19.34 -2.20 -6.07
CA GLY A 111 -19.06 -1.16 -7.06
C GLY A 111 -18.42 0.08 -6.45
N PRO A 112 -17.99 1.05 -7.27
CA PRO A 112 -17.47 2.33 -6.81
C PRO A 112 -18.49 3.11 -5.98
N CYS A 113 -18.03 3.73 -4.87
CA CYS A 113 -18.92 4.43 -3.94
C CYS A 113 -19.42 5.81 -4.42
N GLY A 114 -18.78 6.40 -5.44
CA GLY A 114 -19.14 7.72 -5.99
C GLY A 114 -18.80 8.93 -5.10
N ARG A 115 -18.23 8.73 -3.90
CA ARG A 115 -18.05 9.79 -2.88
C ARG A 115 -16.65 9.94 -2.31
N CYS A 116 -15.75 8.97 -2.52
CA CYS A 116 -14.35 9.08 -2.06
C CYS A 116 -13.53 9.96 -3.02
N ASP A 117 -12.34 10.35 -2.59
CA ASP A 117 -11.38 11.14 -3.37
C ASP A 117 -11.17 10.57 -4.78
N ARG A 118 -10.98 9.26 -4.90
CA ARG A 118 -10.78 8.60 -6.21
C ARG A 118 -12.00 8.58 -7.11
N CYS A 119 -13.21 8.63 -6.56
CA CYS A 119 -14.44 8.71 -7.34
C CYS A 119 -14.76 10.15 -7.78
N VAL A 120 -14.43 11.13 -6.95
CA VAL A 120 -14.75 12.56 -7.18
C VAL A 120 -13.64 13.24 -7.99
N GLU A 121 -12.39 12.96 -7.66
CA GLU A 121 -11.23 13.51 -8.33
C GLU A 121 -10.67 12.44 -9.29
N SER A 122 -10.89 12.61 -10.60
CA SER A 122 -10.26 11.74 -11.60
C SER A 122 -8.82 12.22 -11.83
N PRO A 123 -7.80 11.63 -11.17
CA PRO A 123 -6.43 12.08 -11.35
C PRO A 123 -5.98 11.83 -12.79
N LYS A 124 -5.18 12.75 -13.34
CA LYS A 124 -4.65 12.61 -14.70
C LYS A 124 -3.70 11.42 -14.75
N ARG A 125 -4.02 10.46 -15.58
CA ARG A 125 -3.14 9.32 -15.89
C ARG A 125 -2.05 9.76 -16.86
N ARG A 126 -0.88 9.18 -16.69
CA ARG A 126 0.27 9.37 -17.58
C ARG A 126 0.82 8.01 -17.96
N ASP A 127 1.40 7.93 -19.15
CA ASP A 127 2.15 6.76 -19.58
C ASP A 127 3.47 6.67 -18.80
N TRP A 128 3.68 5.51 -18.18
CA TRP A 128 4.87 5.16 -17.40
C TRP A 128 5.65 4.00 -18.03
N SER A 129 5.26 3.53 -19.20
CA SER A 129 5.82 2.34 -19.83
C SER A 129 7.34 2.38 -19.93
N ALA A 130 7.92 3.53 -20.33
CA ALA A 130 9.37 3.69 -20.44
C ALA A 130 10.09 3.60 -19.08
N GLN A 131 9.50 4.18 -18.02
CA GLN A 131 10.07 4.10 -16.67
C GLN A 131 9.94 2.69 -16.09
N VAL A 132 8.83 2.02 -16.38
CA VAL A 132 8.63 0.61 -16.01
C VAL A 132 9.67 -0.27 -16.69
N GLU A 133 9.86 -0.12 -17.99
CA GLU A 133 10.88 -0.85 -18.75
C GLU A 133 12.27 -0.65 -18.15
N THR A 134 12.64 0.60 -17.86
CA THR A 134 13.93 0.93 -17.23
C THR A 134 14.10 0.24 -15.87
N LEU A 135 13.09 0.29 -15.03
CA LEU A 135 13.12 -0.32 -13.69
C LEU A 135 13.21 -1.85 -13.76
N LEU A 136 12.39 -2.48 -14.61
CA LEU A 136 12.37 -3.93 -14.76
C LEU A 136 13.65 -4.45 -15.43
N ALA A 137 14.20 -3.75 -16.44
CA ALA A 137 15.46 -4.10 -17.07
C ALA A 137 16.59 -4.11 -16.04
N HIS A 138 16.64 -3.10 -15.17
CA HIS A 138 17.64 -3.03 -14.11
C HIS A 138 17.50 -4.20 -13.11
N LEU A 139 16.28 -4.59 -12.73
CA LEU A 139 16.05 -5.77 -11.89
C LEU A 139 16.38 -7.08 -12.62
N ALA A 140 16.22 -7.15 -13.94
CA ALA A 140 16.63 -8.33 -14.71
C ALA A 140 18.15 -8.55 -14.68
N GLU A 141 18.93 -7.49 -14.58
CA GLU A 141 20.39 -7.54 -14.44
C GLU A 141 20.82 -7.79 -12.98
N GLN A 142 20.12 -7.19 -12.01
CA GLN A 142 20.47 -7.23 -10.59
C GLN A 142 19.24 -7.55 -9.74
N ASP A 143 18.80 -8.80 -9.78
CA ASP A 143 17.65 -9.29 -9.02
C ASP A 143 17.94 -9.30 -7.50
N GLY A 144 16.91 -9.03 -6.70
CA GLY A 144 17.04 -8.97 -5.24
C GLY A 144 17.62 -7.66 -4.70
N MET A 145 17.60 -6.58 -5.48
CA MET A 145 18.02 -5.25 -5.02
C MET A 145 17.01 -4.66 -4.03
N GLU A 146 17.52 -3.97 -3.02
CA GLU A 146 16.69 -3.23 -2.07
C GLU A 146 15.98 -2.05 -2.76
N MET A 147 14.67 -1.88 -2.51
CA MET A 147 13.81 -0.87 -3.18
C MET A 147 14.43 0.53 -3.14
N ARG A 148 14.93 0.94 -1.98
CA ARG A 148 15.55 2.26 -1.83
C ARG A 148 16.80 2.42 -2.69
N ARG A 149 17.68 1.41 -2.69
CA ARG A 149 18.91 1.43 -3.51
C ARG A 149 18.61 1.46 -5.01
N LEU A 150 17.60 0.70 -5.44
CA LEU A 150 17.12 0.76 -6.81
C LEU A 150 16.64 2.17 -7.16
N GLY A 151 15.82 2.78 -6.30
CA GLY A 151 15.33 4.13 -6.50
C GLY A 151 16.46 5.18 -6.54
N GLU A 152 17.44 5.09 -5.65
CA GLU A 152 18.63 5.96 -5.61
C GLU A 152 19.45 5.81 -6.91
N HIS A 153 19.65 4.58 -7.38
CA HIS A 153 20.39 4.30 -8.61
C HIS A 153 19.68 4.88 -9.85
N LEU A 154 18.39 4.63 -9.99
CA LEU A 154 17.60 5.13 -11.12
C LEU A 154 17.47 6.67 -11.11
N ALA A 155 17.41 7.29 -9.93
CA ALA A 155 17.38 8.74 -9.80
C ALA A 155 18.68 9.43 -10.23
N LEU A 156 19.82 8.73 -10.29
CA LEU A 156 21.09 9.28 -10.80
C LEU A 156 21.07 9.45 -12.32
N HIS A 157 20.35 8.61 -13.05
CA HIS A 157 20.32 8.60 -14.51
C HIS A 157 19.15 9.39 -15.10
N GLU A 158 18.08 9.55 -14.35
CA GLU A 158 17.01 10.49 -14.64
C GLU A 158 16.86 11.46 -13.47
N PRO A 159 16.90 12.78 -13.68
CA PRO A 159 16.66 13.77 -12.62
C PRO A 159 15.21 13.77 -12.19
N GLY A 160 14.75 12.63 -11.72
CA GLY A 160 13.46 12.36 -11.14
C GLY A 160 13.66 12.00 -9.68
N ARG A 161 12.79 12.50 -8.83
CA ARG A 161 12.86 12.31 -7.40
C ARG A 161 12.93 10.83 -7.04
N LEU A 162 13.77 10.46 -6.09
CA LEU A 162 13.81 9.14 -5.44
C LEU A 162 12.40 8.62 -5.11
N ASP A 163 11.54 9.50 -4.59
CA ASP A 163 10.15 9.20 -4.24
C ASP A 163 9.33 8.67 -5.43
N ARG A 164 9.62 9.15 -6.64
CA ARG A 164 8.95 8.72 -7.86
C ARG A 164 9.29 7.27 -8.23
N TRP A 165 10.56 6.90 -8.15
CA TRP A 165 11.03 5.55 -8.45
C TRP A 165 10.60 4.53 -7.40
N THR A 166 10.64 4.91 -6.13
CA THR A 166 10.15 4.05 -5.04
C THR A 166 8.63 3.91 -5.07
N TRP A 167 7.90 4.96 -5.45
CA TRP A 167 6.46 4.88 -5.71
C TRP A 167 6.16 3.92 -6.87
N LEU A 168 6.88 4.05 -7.99
CA LEU A 168 6.70 3.15 -9.14
C LEU A 168 6.99 1.70 -8.76
N ALA A 169 8.07 1.45 -8.01
CA ALA A 169 8.40 0.11 -7.55
C ALA A 169 7.26 -0.50 -6.69
N ARG A 170 6.68 0.26 -5.74
CA ARG A 170 5.52 -0.21 -4.96
C ARG A 170 4.32 -0.50 -5.86
N ARG A 171 4.08 0.35 -6.86
CA ARG A 171 3.02 0.13 -7.83
C ARG A 171 3.20 -1.18 -8.59
N LEU A 172 4.41 -1.48 -9.06
CA LEU A 172 4.73 -2.71 -9.77
C LEU A 172 4.62 -3.96 -8.87
N VAL A 173 4.86 -3.81 -7.56
CA VAL A 173 4.58 -4.88 -6.57
C VAL A 173 3.08 -5.14 -6.49
N GLN A 174 2.24 -4.10 -6.45
CA GLN A 174 0.78 -4.22 -6.41
C GLN A 174 0.23 -4.88 -7.68
N GLU A 175 0.83 -4.60 -8.83
CA GLU A 175 0.45 -5.19 -10.13
C GLU A 175 1.14 -6.52 -10.42
N GLU A 176 1.87 -7.04 -9.46
CA GLU A 176 2.53 -8.34 -9.55
C GLU A 176 3.57 -8.48 -10.69
N LEU A 177 4.10 -7.37 -11.20
CA LEU A 177 5.23 -7.39 -12.13
C LEU A 177 6.55 -7.68 -11.44
N ILE A 178 6.67 -7.29 -10.18
CA ILE A 178 7.78 -7.60 -9.29
C ILE A 178 7.23 -8.11 -7.95
N GLN A 179 8.08 -8.80 -7.20
CA GLN A 179 7.78 -9.27 -5.86
C GLN A 179 8.72 -8.62 -4.86
N GLU A 180 8.19 -8.23 -3.72
CA GLU A 180 8.97 -7.77 -2.58
C GLU A 180 9.18 -8.88 -1.56
N SER A 181 10.40 -8.93 -0.97
CA SER A 181 10.71 -9.87 0.10
C SER A 181 9.88 -9.60 1.36
N ASN A 182 9.58 -10.67 2.10
CA ASN A 182 8.83 -10.59 3.37
C ASN A 182 9.75 -10.52 4.61
N ASP A 183 11.08 -10.40 4.41
CA ASP A 183 12.08 -10.34 5.49
C ASP A 183 12.25 -8.93 6.07
N GLY A 184 11.53 -7.95 5.51
CA GLY A 184 11.61 -6.54 5.89
C GLY A 184 12.80 -5.80 5.31
N ALA A 185 13.61 -6.44 4.47
CA ALA A 185 14.68 -5.79 3.74
C ALA A 185 14.18 -5.08 2.46
N GLN A 186 12.91 -5.24 2.13
CA GLN A 186 12.27 -4.63 0.95
C GLN A 186 13.03 -4.92 -0.35
N ARG A 187 13.52 -6.15 -0.50
CA ARG A 187 14.22 -6.58 -1.72
C ARG A 187 13.22 -6.91 -2.80
N LEU A 188 13.52 -6.45 -4.01
CA LEU A 188 12.65 -6.60 -5.17
C LEU A 188 13.16 -7.70 -6.08
N TYR A 189 12.25 -8.56 -6.51
CA TYR A 189 12.52 -9.68 -7.41
C TYR A 189 11.63 -9.59 -8.63
N LEU A 190 12.22 -9.78 -9.80
CA LEU A 190 11.48 -9.75 -11.06
C LEU A 190 10.60 -11.01 -11.19
N ARG A 191 9.30 -10.82 -11.40
CA ARG A 191 8.35 -11.92 -11.64
C ARG A 191 8.29 -12.28 -13.13
N GLU A 192 7.66 -13.41 -13.42
CA GLU A 192 7.41 -13.87 -14.79
C GLU A 192 6.58 -12.85 -15.61
N SER A 193 5.60 -12.21 -14.98
CA SER A 193 4.81 -11.12 -15.58
C SER A 193 5.68 -9.92 -15.97
N GLY A 194 6.66 -9.55 -15.13
CA GLY A 194 7.62 -8.51 -15.45
C GLY A 194 8.57 -8.89 -16.58
N ARG A 195 8.99 -10.15 -16.66
CA ARG A 195 9.80 -10.66 -17.79
C ARG A 195 9.01 -10.59 -19.10
N ARG A 196 7.74 -11.01 -19.07
CA ARG A 196 6.85 -10.90 -20.24
C ARG A 196 6.65 -9.45 -20.69
N PHE A 197 6.60 -8.50 -19.74
CA PHE A 197 6.56 -7.10 -20.07
C PHE A 197 7.82 -6.65 -20.83
N LEU A 198 9.00 -7.08 -20.39
CA LEU A 198 10.26 -6.76 -21.07
C LEU A 198 10.34 -7.38 -22.47
N ASP A 199 9.79 -8.59 -22.66
CA ASP A 199 9.76 -9.28 -23.96
C ASP A 199 8.75 -8.65 -24.93
N SER A 200 7.61 -8.16 -24.42
CA SER A 200 6.53 -7.57 -25.22
C SER A 200 5.82 -6.48 -24.39
N PRO A 201 6.37 -5.25 -24.37
CA PRO A 201 5.79 -4.15 -23.58
C PRO A 201 4.37 -3.79 -23.99
N TRP A 202 3.55 -3.49 -22.98
CA TRP A 202 2.19 -2.95 -23.16
C TRP A 202 2.06 -1.60 -22.45
N PRO A 203 1.10 -0.74 -22.86
CA PRO A 203 0.89 0.55 -22.20
C PRO A 203 0.57 0.39 -20.71
N LEU A 204 1.29 1.14 -19.87
CA LEU A 204 1.04 1.23 -18.43
C LEU A 204 0.82 2.70 -18.05
N ASP A 205 -0.44 3.03 -17.84
CA ASP A 205 -0.88 4.37 -17.46
C ASP A 205 -1.21 4.41 -15.98
N TYR A 206 -0.58 5.31 -15.24
CA TYR A 206 -0.82 5.50 -13.82
C TYR A 206 -1.14 6.96 -13.50
N ALA A 207 -1.99 7.13 -12.48
CA ALA A 207 -2.26 8.39 -11.83
C ALA A 207 -1.25 8.61 -10.68
N ALA A 208 -0.32 9.53 -10.83
CA ALA A 208 0.74 9.86 -9.87
C ALA A 208 0.66 11.32 -9.43
#